data_3088f3743d48a62c91a581930a68afe1
#
_entry.id   3088f3743d48a62c91a581930a68afe1
#
_cell.length_a   1.000
_cell.length_b   1.000
_cell.length_c   1.000
_cell.angle_alpha   90.00
_cell.angle_beta   90.00
_cell.angle_gamma   90.00
#
_symmetry.space_group_name_H-M   'P 1'
#
loop_
_entity.id
_entity.type
_entity.pdbx_description
1 polymer ?
#
loop_
_entity_poly.entity_id
_entity_poly.type
_entity_poly.pdbx_seq_one_letter_code
_entity_poly.pdbx_strand_id
1 'polypeptide(L)'
;CSPANDACCSEPSRNTLAAMRNVTELTCCYGCGVCTAACPHALLDLVHDRDGFYRPRMLHPDRCTACGQCLRVCAFLAEDPPAVEPLACRAVRHADPAVRLLASSGGAAPALAEALFRQGYAVCGVRYDAAARRAEHMVARRPAEFAACTGSKYLQSYTVDAFAVLRDASAKVAFVGTPCQIASLRRLVALRRAGERTVLVDFFCHGVPSALLWDSYVRRMAVSYTHLRAHETSQD
;
A
#
# COMPACT_ATOMS: atom_id res chain seq x y z
N CYS A 1 5.58 4.12 -14.39
CA CYS A 1 5.47 4.97 -15.59
C CYS A 1 6.28 4.34 -16.71
N SER A 2 5.69 4.12 -17.88
CA SER A 2 6.41 3.69 -19.08
C SER A 2 7.10 4.90 -19.71
N PRO A 3 8.35 4.83 -20.20
CA PRO A 3 9.07 5.96 -20.76
C PRO A 3 8.46 6.56 -22.04
N ALA A 4 7.36 6.02 -22.54
CA ALA A 4 6.66 6.52 -23.72
C ALA A 4 5.57 7.58 -23.43
N ASN A 5 5.42 8.03 -22.18
CA ASN A 5 4.35 8.96 -21.79
C ASN A 5 4.84 10.06 -20.85
N ASP A 6 5.91 10.76 -21.23
CA ASP A 6 6.46 11.92 -20.48
C ASP A 6 5.43 13.06 -20.27
N ALA A 7 4.35 13.08 -21.06
CA ALA A 7 3.28 14.06 -20.91
C ALA A 7 2.29 13.75 -19.76
N CYS A 8 2.32 12.54 -19.19
CA CYS A 8 1.34 12.11 -18.17
C CYS A 8 1.78 12.38 -16.74
N CYS A 9 3.06 12.69 -16.50
CA CYS A 9 3.64 12.82 -15.15
C CYS A 9 4.20 14.22 -14.84
N SER A 10 3.80 15.26 -15.59
CA SER A 10 4.11 16.63 -15.18
C SER A 10 3.34 16.94 -13.89
N GLU A 11 4.06 17.40 -12.87
CA GLU A 11 3.46 17.85 -11.63
C GLU A 11 2.39 18.92 -11.92
N PRO A 12 1.19 18.78 -11.34
CA PRO A 12 0.17 19.81 -11.53
C PRO A 12 0.69 21.12 -10.93
N SER A 13 0.52 22.21 -11.68
CA SER A 13 0.91 23.55 -11.19
C SER A 13 0.18 23.89 -9.89
N ARG A 14 0.75 24.77 -9.07
CA ARG A 14 0.11 25.24 -7.82
C ARG A 14 -1.30 25.77 -8.06
N ASN A 15 -1.53 26.44 -9.20
CA ASN A 15 -2.86 26.94 -9.59
C ASN A 15 -3.83 25.80 -9.90
N THR A 16 -3.37 24.73 -10.56
CA THR A 16 -4.19 23.55 -10.85
C THR A 16 -4.59 22.83 -9.56
N LEU A 17 -3.67 22.72 -8.60
CA LEU A 17 -3.93 22.11 -7.29
C LEU A 17 -4.98 22.90 -6.48
N ALA A 18 -4.90 24.24 -6.50
CA ALA A 18 -5.84 25.10 -5.79
C ALA A 18 -7.27 25.01 -6.36
N ALA A 19 -7.43 24.64 -7.63
CA ALA A 19 -8.72 24.48 -8.29
C ALA A 19 -9.35 23.11 -8.09
N MET A 20 -8.57 22.08 -7.67
CA MET A 20 -9.07 20.71 -7.50
C MET A 20 -10.00 20.58 -6.30
N ARG A 21 -11.17 19.99 -6.50
CA ARG A 21 -12.12 19.69 -5.43
C ARG A 21 -11.74 18.44 -4.65
N ASN A 22 -11.20 17.44 -5.33
CA ASN A 22 -10.82 16.16 -4.72
C ASN A 22 -9.81 15.39 -5.59
N VAL A 23 -9.30 14.27 -5.05
CA VAL A 23 -8.21 13.48 -5.62
C VAL A 23 -8.56 12.76 -6.93
N THR A 24 -9.85 12.62 -7.28
CA THR A 24 -10.24 11.94 -8.54
C THR A 24 -10.00 12.79 -9.79
N GLU A 25 -9.69 14.07 -9.61
CA GLU A 25 -9.33 14.99 -10.68
C GLU A 25 -7.85 14.91 -11.07
N LEU A 26 -7.04 14.13 -10.32
CA LEU A 26 -5.63 13.92 -10.64
C LEU A 26 -5.47 13.04 -11.88
N THR A 27 -4.68 13.52 -12.82
CA THR A 27 -4.30 12.76 -14.02
C THR A 27 -3.29 11.66 -13.73
N CYS A 28 -2.40 11.87 -12.76
CA CYS A 28 -1.40 10.90 -12.31
C CYS A 28 -1.68 10.45 -10.87
N CYS A 29 -1.46 9.16 -10.61
CA CYS A 29 -1.73 8.57 -9.30
C CYS A 29 -0.93 7.29 -9.13
N TYR A 30 -0.36 7.07 -7.96
CA TYR A 30 0.33 5.81 -7.62
C TYR A 30 -0.63 4.64 -7.29
N GLY A 31 -1.94 4.89 -7.16
CA GLY A 31 -2.91 3.88 -6.74
C GLY A 31 -2.73 3.40 -5.29
N CYS A 32 -2.07 4.18 -4.43
CA CYS A 32 -1.77 3.80 -3.05
C CYS A 32 -3.01 3.66 -2.14
N GLY A 33 -4.12 4.29 -2.51
CA GLY A 33 -5.43 4.17 -1.85
C GLY A 33 -5.60 4.91 -0.53
N VAL A 34 -4.60 5.61 0.00
CA VAL A 34 -4.70 6.29 1.30
C VAL A 34 -5.77 7.40 1.33
N CYS A 35 -6.05 8.00 0.18
CA CYS A 35 -7.11 9.00 0.02
C CYS A 35 -8.51 8.46 0.40
N THR A 36 -8.77 7.14 0.24
CA THR A 36 -10.03 6.53 0.64
C THR A 36 -10.22 6.55 2.15
N ALA A 37 -9.14 6.25 2.89
CA ALA A 37 -9.12 6.32 4.35
C ALA A 37 -9.18 7.76 4.86
N ALA A 38 -8.65 8.73 4.10
CA ALA A 38 -8.65 10.14 4.46
C ALA A 38 -10.03 10.78 4.33
N CYS A 39 -10.89 10.27 3.44
CA CYS A 39 -12.22 10.83 3.23
C CYS A 39 -13.09 10.64 4.49
N PRO A 40 -13.54 11.72 5.17
CA PRO A 40 -14.35 11.60 6.38
C PRO A 40 -15.71 10.98 6.12
N HIS A 41 -16.22 11.11 4.89
CA HIS A 41 -17.54 10.61 4.50
C HIS A 41 -17.47 9.25 3.77
N ALA A 42 -16.28 8.63 3.67
CA ALA A 42 -16.06 7.35 2.99
C ALA A 42 -16.61 7.31 1.54
N LEU A 43 -16.44 8.41 0.79
CA LEU A 43 -16.97 8.55 -0.56
C LEU A 43 -16.05 8.06 -1.67
N LEU A 44 -14.86 7.56 -1.33
CA LEU A 44 -13.86 7.12 -2.30
C LEU A 44 -13.66 5.61 -2.22
N ASP A 45 -13.57 4.99 -3.39
CA ASP A 45 -13.19 3.60 -3.59
C ASP A 45 -12.01 3.53 -4.57
N LEU A 46 -11.40 2.34 -4.70
CA LEU A 46 -10.37 2.04 -5.68
C LEU A 46 -10.93 1.16 -6.78
N VAL A 47 -10.75 1.58 -8.01
CA VAL A 47 -11.11 0.80 -9.20
C VAL A 47 -9.94 0.75 -10.17
N HIS A 48 -9.85 -0.29 -10.99
CA HIS A 48 -8.87 -0.32 -12.06
C HIS A 48 -9.27 0.66 -13.17
N ASP A 49 -8.28 1.42 -13.64
CA ASP A 49 -8.42 2.20 -14.87
C ASP A 49 -8.31 1.28 -16.12
N ARG A 50 -8.37 1.87 -17.31
CA ARG A 50 -8.26 1.16 -18.59
C ARG A 50 -6.94 0.38 -18.74
N ASP A 51 -5.89 0.79 -18.05
CA ASP A 51 -4.56 0.18 -18.11
C ASP A 51 -4.36 -0.88 -17.00
N GLY A 52 -5.37 -1.07 -16.13
CA GLY A 52 -5.40 -2.05 -15.06
C GLY A 52 -4.65 -1.63 -13.80
N PHE A 53 -4.55 -0.32 -13.56
CA PHE A 53 -4.00 0.23 -12.32
C PHE A 53 -5.10 0.83 -11.44
N TYR A 54 -4.96 0.70 -10.13
CA TYR A 54 -5.91 1.29 -9.20
C TYR A 54 -5.90 2.82 -9.26
N ARG A 55 -7.13 3.37 -9.34
CA ARG A 55 -7.42 4.80 -9.27
C ARG A 55 -8.54 5.07 -8.28
N PRO A 56 -8.52 6.20 -7.57
CA PRO A 56 -9.64 6.59 -6.74
C PRO A 56 -10.86 6.94 -7.60
N ARG A 57 -12.01 6.42 -7.21
CA ARG A 57 -13.32 6.73 -7.80
C ARG A 57 -14.24 7.29 -6.74
N MET A 58 -14.95 8.37 -7.09
CA MET A 58 -15.98 8.95 -6.23
C MET A 58 -17.26 8.13 -6.35
N LEU A 59 -17.77 7.63 -5.22
CA LEU A 59 -19.00 6.85 -5.15
C LEU A 59 -20.25 7.76 -5.20
N HIS A 60 -20.21 8.90 -4.50
CA HIS A 60 -21.31 9.86 -4.39
C HIS A 60 -20.77 11.29 -4.56
N PRO A 61 -20.64 11.80 -5.80
CA PRO A 61 -20.06 13.12 -6.09
C PRO A 61 -20.85 14.28 -5.45
N ASP A 62 -22.16 14.14 -5.37
CA ASP A 62 -23.11 15.08 -4.74
C ASP A 62 -22.85 15.30 -3.25
N ARG A 63 -22.31 14.29 -2.56
CA ARG A 63 -22.01 14.34 -1.13
C ARG A 63 -20.59 14.86 -0.83
N CYS A 64 -19.79 15.15 -1.84
CA CYS A 64 -18.42 15.62 -1.66
C CYS A 64 -18.42 17.10 -1.22
N THR A 65 -17.95 17.35 0.00
CA THR A 65 -17.85 18.69 0.59
C THR A 65 -16.61 19.47 0.13
N ALA A 66 -15.82 18.95 -0.79
CA ALA A 66 -14.56 19.54 -1.26
C ALA A 66 -13.60 19.93 -0.10
N CYS A 67 -13.58 19.16 1.00
CA CYS A 67 -12.77 19.46 2.18
C CYS A 67 -11.25 19.31 1.97
N GLY A 68 -10.81 18.79 0.82
CA GLY A 68 -9.40 18.66 0.44
C GLY A 68 -8.57 17.62 1.22
N GLN A 69 -9.14 16.88 2.18
CA GLN A 69 -8.37 15.93 2.99
C GLN A 69 -7.71 14.84 2.14
N CYS A 70 -8.37 14.35 1.10
CA CYS A 70 -7.82 13.37 0.17
C CYS A 70 -6.62 13.90 -0.63
N LEU A 71 -6.60 15.20 -0.95
CA LEU A 71 -5.46 15.86 -1.60
C LEU A 71 -4.31 16.05 -0.61
N ARG A 72 -4.57 16.45 0.62
CA ARG A 72 -3.56 16.70 1.66
C ARG A 72 -2.72 15.47 2.02
N VAL A 73 -3.29 14.26 1.91
CA VAL A 73 -2.57 13.03 2.22
C VAL A 73 -1.87 12.42 1.01
N CYS A 74 -2.09 12.94 -0.19
CA CYS A 74 -1.51 12.39 -1.41
C CYS A 74 -0.01 12.66 -1.48
N ALA A 75 0.79 11.61 -1.47
CA ALA A 75 2.25 11.71 -1.61
C ALA A 75 2.66 12.23 -2.99
N PHE A 76 1.86 11.98 -4.02
CA PHE A 76 2.12 12.49 -5.38
C PHE A 76 2.08 14.02 -5.46
N LEU A 77 1.26 14.66 -4.62
CA LEU A 77 1.11 16.12 -4.55
C LEU A 77 2.05 16.79 -3.54
N ALA A 78 2.86 16.00 -2.88
CA ALA A 78 3.71 16.45 -1.80
C ALA A 78 5.13 16.65 -2.29
N GLU A 79 5.78 17.69 -1.82
CA GLU A 79 7.22 17.76 -1.85
C GLU A 79 7.81 16.58 -1.06
N ASP A 80 8.90 16.01 -1.55
CA ASP A 80 9.61 14.95 -0.84
C ASP A 80 10.05 15.48 0.53
N PRO A 81 9.88 14.70 1.59
CA PRO A 81 10.42 15.08 2.88
C PRO A 81 11.95 15.19 2.76
N PRO A 82 12.57 16.08 3.55
CA PRO A 82 14.03 16.16 3.57
C PRO A 82 14.62 14.77 3.87
N ALA A 83 15.75 14.46 3.23
CA ALA A 83 16.48 13.24 3.50
C ALA A 83 16.80 13.16 5.01
N VAL A 84 16.46 12.05 5.62
CA VAL A 84 16.74 11.78 7.03
C VAL A 84 17.85 10.74 7.07
N GLU A 85 18.92 11.05 7.78
CA GLU A 85 19.99 10.10 8.03
C GLU A 85 19.45 8.88 8.78
N PRO A 86 19.79 7.64 8.33
CA PRO A 86 19.34 6.45 9.01
C PRO A 86 19.99 6.33 10.39
N LEU A 87 19.19 6.03 11.40
CA LEU A 87 19.68 5.84 12.78
C LEU A 87 20.61 4.61 12.89
N ALA A 88 20.33 3.56 12.13
CA ALA A 88 21.14 2.36 12.06
C ALA A 88 20.82 1.56 10.80
N CYS A 89 21.81 0.84 10.29
CA CYS A 89 21.65 -0.16 9.25
C CYS A 89 22.01 -1.53 9.81
N ARG A 90 21.11 -2.51 9.64
CA ARG A 90 21.29 -3.86 10.19
C ARG A 90 20.88 -4.92 9.18
N ALA A 91 21.70 -5.97 9.04
CA ALA A 91 21.29 -7.20 8.39
C ALA A 91 20.51 -8.06 9.38
N VAL A 92 19.29 -8.45 9.01
CA VAL A 92 18.41 -9.25 9.89
C VAL A 92 17.86 -10.46 9.14
N ARG A 93 17.69 -11.56 9.90
CA ARG A 93 16.97 -12.74 9.43
C ARG A 93 16.10 -13.29 10.56
N HIS A 94 15.02 -13.96 10.21
CA HIS A 94 14.19 -14.63 11.21
C HIS A 94 14.97 -15.78 11.87
N ALA A 95 14.79 -15.99 13.17
CA ALA A 95 15.49 -17.04 13.90
C ALA A 95 15.02 -18.44 13.45
N ASP A 96 13.72 -18.62 13.23
CA ASP A 96 13.13 -19.88 12.80
C ASP A 96 13.39 -20.14 11.29
N PRO A 97 14.09 -21.27 10.94
CA PRO A 97 14.31 -21.65 9.56
C PRO A 97 13.02 -21.90 8.76
N ALA A 98 11.97 -22.42 9.41
CA ALA A 98 10.70 -22.71 8.73
C ALA A 98 10.02 -21.42 8.27
N VAL A 99 10.08 -20.35 9.06
CA VAL A 99 9.56 -19.04 8.66
C VAL A 99 10.41 -18.45 7.51
N ARG A 100 11.73 -18.62 7.56
CA ARG A 100 12.59 -18.15 6.46
C ARG A 100 12.29 -18.86 5.15
N LEU A 101 12.01 -20.16 5.18
CA LEU A 101 11.68 -20.94 3.97
C LEU A 101 10.39 -20.45 3.29
N LEU A 102 9.45 -19.91 4.06
CA LEU A 102 8.19 -19.37 3.55
C LEU A 102 8.30 -17.90 3.12
N ALA A 103 9.34 -17.20 3.58
CA ALA A 103 9.56 -15.79 3.24
C ALA A 103 10.27 -15.64 1.89
N SER A 104 10.10 -14.50 1.23
CA SER A 104 10.80 -14.19 -0.03
C SER A 104 12.30 -13.87 0.17
N SER A 105 12.73 -13.64 1.41
CA SER A 105 14.14 -13.42 1.77
C SER A 105 14.37 -13.79 3.24
N GLY A 106 15.16 -13.05 4.00
CA GLY A 106 15.53 -13.39 5.37
C GLY A 106 14.38 -13.45 6.41
N GLY A 107 13.14 -13.13 6.05
CA GLY A 107 11.99 -13.16 6.97
C GLY A 107 11.95 -11.99 7.96
N ALA A 108 12.52 -10.84 7.60
CA ALA A 108 12.52 -9.65 8.45
C ALA A 108 11.09 -9.15 8.75
N ALA A 109 10.19 -9.16 7.75
CA ALA A 109 8.81 -8.70 7.93
C ALA A 109 8.02 -9.56 8.94
N PRO A 110 8.00 -10.91 8.87
CA PRO A 110 7.38 -11.71 9.92
C PRO A 110 8.04 -11.53 11.29
N ALA A 111 9.37 -11.43 11.40
CA ALA A 111 10.04 -11.18 12.67
C ALA A 111 9.62 -9.85 13.30
N LEU A 112 9.51 -8.80 12.50
CA LEU A 112 9.03 -7.50 12.95
C LEU A 112 7.55 -7.57 13.37
N ALA A 113 6.71 -8.24 12.57
CA ALA A 113 5.29 -8.42 12.89
C ALA A 113 5.10 -9.13 14.24
N GLU A 114 5.85 -10.21 14.51
CA GLU A 114 5.81 -10.90 15.80
C GLU A 114 6.18 -9.98 16.98
N ALA A 115 7.22 -9.17 16.80
CA ALA A 115 7.64 -8.21 17.83
C ALA A 115 6.54 -7.16 18.09
N LEU A 116 5.87 -6.70 17.05
CA LEU A 116 4.77 -5.74 17.13
C LEU A 116 3.51 -6.33 17.76
N PHE A 117 3.16 -7.59 17.44
CA PHE A 117 2.05 -8.30 18.12
C PHE A 117 2.30 -8.40 19.62
N ARG A 118 3.53 -8.73 20.07
CA ARG A 118 3.86 -8.76 21.49
C ARG A 118 3.69 -7.41 22.18
N GLN A 119 3.77 -6.31 21.43
CA GLN A 119 3.55 -4.95 21.93
C GLN A 119 2.11 -4.48 21.77
N GLY A 120 1.20 -5.37 21.36
CA GLY A 120 -0.23 -5.08 21.22
C GLY A 120 -0.61 -4.33 19.94
N TYR A 121 0.27 -4.28 18.93
CA TYR A 121 -0.10 -3.75 17.62
C TYR A 121 -0.89 -4.79 16.81
N ALA A 122 -1.89 -4.33 16.07
CA ALA A 122 -2.31 -5.05 14.88
C ALA A 122 -1.32 -4.74 13.73
N VAL A 123 -1.12 -5.68 12.82
CA VAL A 123 -0.18 -5.50 11.70
C VAL A 123 -0.93 -5.58 10.38
N CYS A 124 -0.88 -4.51 9.61
CA CYS A 124 -1.46 -4.43 8.28
C CYS A 124 -0.40 -4.85 7.25
N GLY A 125 -0.68 -5.92 6.52
CA GLY A 125 0.18 -6.46 5.47
C GLY A 125 -0.64 -6.86 4.25
N VAL A 126 0.00 -7.42 3.22
CA VAL A 126 -0.63 -7.79 1.95
C VAL A 126 -0.77 -9.29 1.83
N ARG A 127 -1.98 -9.78 1.60
CA ARG A 127 -2.26 -11.15 1.17
C ARG A 127 -2.68 -11.19 -0.30
N TYR A 128 -2.67 -12.36 -0.90
CA TYR A 128 -3.32 -12.60 -2.18
C TYR A 128 -4.65 -13.31 -1.97
N ASP A 129 -5.73 -12.71 -2.45
CA ASP A 129 -7.04 -13.33 -2.50
C ASP A 129 -7.20 -14.05 -3.86
N ALA A 130 -7.18 -15.38 -3.82
CA ALA A 130 -7.27 -16.20 -5.02
C ALA A 130 -8.68 -16.16 -5.66
N ALA A 131 -9.73 -15.98 -4.87
CA ALA A 131 -11.10 -15.87 -5.37
C ALA A 131 -11.32 -14.54 -6.10
N ALA A 132 -10.87 -13.45 -5.48
CA ALA A 132 -10.91 -12.12 -6.09
C ALA A 132 -9.76 -11.88 -7.09
N ARG A 133 -8.77 -12.78 -7.19
CA ARG A 133 -7.57 -12.69 -8.01
C ARG A 133 -6.81 -11.36 -7.85
N ARG A 134 -6.71 -10.89 -6.63
CA ARG A 134 -6.07 -9.61 -6.32
C ARG A 134 -5.17 -9.69 -5.09
N ALA A 135 -4.14 -8.88 -5.07
CA ALA A 135 -3.45 -8.55 -3.85
C ALA A 135 -4.30 -7.55 -3.04
N GLU A 136 -4.39 -7.75 -1.73
CA GLU A 136 -5.13 -6.83 -0.87
C GLU A 136 -4.48 -6.69 0.50
N HIS A 137 -4.56 -5.50 1.06
CA HIS A 137 -4.16 -5.30 2.45
C HIS A 137 -5.18 -5.91 3.40
N MET A 138 -4.67 -6.49 4.45
CA MET A 138 -5.48 -7.00 5.57
C MET A 138 -4.84 -6.60 6.89
N VAL A 139 -5.66 -6.48 7.92
CA VAL A 139 -5.20 -6.21 9.30
C VAL A 139 -5.19 -7.52 10.06
N ALA A 140 -4.00 -8.02 10.36
CA ALA A 140 -3.80 -9.18 11.21
C ALA A 140 -3.67 -8.74 12.67
N ARG A 141 -4.26 -9.49 13.58
CA ARG A 141 -4.19 -9.28 15.03
C ARG A 141 -3.33 -10.33 15.74
N ARG A 142 -2.95 -11.39 15.02
CA ARG A 142 -2.18 -12.53 15.54
C ARG A 142 -1.20 -13.03 14.48
N PRO A 143 -0.06 -13.64 14.89
CA PRO A 143 0.92 -14.18 13.95
C PRO A 143 0.33 -15.15 12.92
N ALA A 144 -0.59 -16.03 13.32
CA ALA A 144 -1.24 -16.98 12.43
C ALA A 144 -2.02 -16.30 11.28
N GLU A 145 -2.64 -15.16 11.52
CA GLU A 145 -3.33 -14.38 10.50
C GLU A 145 -2.33 -13.71 9.55
N PHE A 146 -1.20 -13.24 10.08
CA PHE A 146 -0.15 -12.58 9.29
C PHE A 146 0.61 -13.55 8.38
N ALA A 147 0.55 -14.85 8.65
CA ALA A 147 1.15 -15.87 7.78
C ALA A 147 0.68 -15.75 6.31
N ALA A 148 -0.57 -15.34 6.08
CA ALA A 148 -1.10 -15.06 4.74
C ALA A 148 -0.40 -13.89 4.02
N CYS A 149 0.28 -13.01 4.77
CA CYS A 149 1.03 -11.89 4.23
C CYS A 149 2.48 -12.25 3.86
N THR A 150 2.94 -13.46 4.22
CA THR A 150 4.30 -13.91 3.91
C THR A 150 4.48 -14.11 2.40
N GLY A 151 5.66 -13.81 1.89
CA GLY A 151 5.98 -13.84 0.46
C GLY A 151 5.58 -12.56 -0.28
N SER A 152 6.39 -12.15 -1.26
CA SER A 152 6.18 -10.94 -2.06
C SER A 152 4.99 -11.08 -3.01
N LYS A 153 4.20 -10.03 -3.15
CA LYS A 153 3.10 -9.92 -4.13
C LYS A 153 3.43 -8.76 -5.07
N TYR A 154 3.86 -9.08 -6.28
CA TYR A 154 4.26 -8.07 -7.28
C TYR A 154 3.05 -7.51 -8.03
N LEU A 155 2.06 -7.00 -7.29
CA LEU A 155 0.83 -6.40 -7.78
C LEU A 155 0.48 -5.17 -6.93
N GLN A 156 -0.25 -4.22 -7.51
CA GLN A 156 -0.92 -3.23 -6.68
C GLN A 156 -1.91 -3.93 -5.75
N SER A 157 -1.95 -3.49 -4.51
CA SER A 157 -2.86 -4.05 -3.51
C SER A 157 -4.08 -3.16 -3.29
N TYR A 158 -5.25 -3.78 -3.18
CA TYR A 158 -6.45 -3.11 -2.71
C TYR A 158 -6.33 -2.78 -1.22
N THR A 159 -6.61 -1.54 -0.84
CA THR A 159 -6.26 -1.02 0.50
C THR A 159 -7.44 -0.48 1.30
N VAL A 160 -8.59 -0.30 0.66
CA VAL A 160 -9.73 0.49 1.19
C VAL A 160 -10.15 0.01 2.57
N ASP A 161 -10.39 -1.29 2.71
CA ASP A 161 -10.89 -1.88 3.96
C ASP A 161 -9.84 -1.86 5.06
N ALA A 162 -8.60 -2.21 4.71
CA ALA A 162 -7.53 -2.30 5.70
C ALA A 162 -7.10 -0.93 6.23
N PHE A 163 -7.03 0.08 5.38
CA PHE A 163 -6.62 1.42 5.80
C PHE A 163 -7.74 2.16 6.57
N ALA A 164 -8.97 1.70 6.47
CA ALA A 164 -10.09 2.20 7.27
C ALA A 164 -9.86 2.05 8.78
N VAL A 165 -8.98 1.13 9.22
CA VAL A 165 -8.60 0.96 10.64
C VAL A 165 -8.08 2.26 11.27
N LEU A 166 -7.49 3.15 10.49
CA LEU A 166 -7.03 4.47 10.98
C LEU A 166 -8.17 5.42 11.32
N ARG A 167 -9.43 5.07 11.03
CA ARG A 167 -10.60 5.84 11.51
C ARG A 167 -10.88 5.60 12.99
N ASP A 168 -10.45 4.46 13.52
CA ASP A 168 -10.50 4.18 14.95
C ASP A 168 -9.36 4.91 15.65
N ALA A 169 -9.73 5.87 16.51
CA ALA A 169 -8.77 6.67 17.26
C ALA A 169 -8.01 5.87 18.32
N SER A 170 -8.49 4.69 18.71
CA SER A 170 -7.84 3.82 19.70
C SER A 170 -6.91 2.77 19.06
N ALA A 171 -7.00 2.56 17.75
CA ALA A 171 -6.27 1.51 17.06
C ALA A 171 -4.75 1.69 17.15
N LYS A 172 -4.07 0.66 17.65
CA LYS A 172 -2.62 0.54 17.67
C LYS A 172 -2.22 -0.37 16.51
N VAL A 173 -1.66 0.21 15.43
CA VAL A 173 -1.49 -0.50 14.16
C VAL A 173 -0.13 -0.22 13.52
N ALA A 174 0.47 -1.25 12.95
CA ALA A 174 1.64 -1.14 12.09
C ALA A 174 1.26 -1.42 10.64
N PHE A 175 1.74 -0.61 9.71
CA PHE A 175 1.53 -0.78 8.29
C PHE A 175 2.82 -1.19 7.61
N VAL A 176 2.78 -2.27 6.83
CA VAL A 176 3.85 -2.71 5.94
C VAL A 176 3.38 -2.48 4.52
N GLY A 177 4.07 -1.61 3.78
CA GLY A 177 3.62 -1.20 2.45
C GLY A 177 4.72 -0.66 1.55
N THR A 178 4.35 -0.29 0.34
CA THR A 178 5.25 0.35 -0.63
C THR A 178 5.55 1.81 -0.24
N PRO A 179 6.64 2.42 -0.72
CA PRO A 179 7.01 3.79 -0.37
C PRO A 179 5.88 4.81 -0.62
N CYS A 180 5.15 4.70 -1.74
CA CYS A 180 4.03 5.59 -2.02
C CYS A 180 2.86 5.43 -1.01
N GLN A 181 2.61 4.22 -0.52
CA GLN A 181 1.62 3.96 0.52
C GLN A 181 2.09 4.55 1.84
N ILE A 182 3.33 4.29 2.24
CA ILE A 182 3.88 4.76 3.52
C ILE A 182 4.03 6.28 3.55
N ALA A 183 4.47 6.91 2.47
CA ALA A 183 4.54 8.37 2.38
C ALA A 183 3.16 9.03 2.56
N SER A 184 2.13 8.48 1.90
CA SER A 184 0.75 8.96 2.06
C SER A 184 0.18 8.64 3.44
N LEU A 185 0.45 7.44 4.01
CA LEU A 185 0.03 7.06 5.35
C LEU A 185 0.66 7.95 6.41
N ARG A 186 1.93 8.33 6.27
CA ARG A 186 2.61 9.28 7.18
C ARG A 186 1.84 10.59 7.28
N ARG A 187 1.35 11.11 6.15
CA ARG A 187 0.54 12.33 6.11
C ARG A 187 -0.83 12.12 6.77
N LEU A 188 -1.47 10.98 6.54
CA LEU A 188 -2.75 10.65 7.17
C LEU A 188 -2.59 10.50 8.69
N VAL A 189 -1.53 9.82 9.14
CA VAL A 189 -1.17 9.66 10.57
C VAL A 189 -0.94 11.01 11.23
N ALA A 190 -0.21 11.92 10.57
CA ALA A 190 0.01 13.28 11.06
C ALA A 190 -1.32 14.07 11.12
N LEU A 191 -2.15 13.99 10.06
CA LEU A 191 -3.46 14.65 10.00
C LEU A 191 -4.38 14.19 11.14
N ARG A 192 -4.29 12.92 11.54
CA ARG A 192 -5.10 12.32 12.61
C ARG A 192 -4.43 12.29 13.97
N ARG A 193 -3.23 12.86 14.10
CA ARG A 193 -2.44 12.85 15.34
C ARG A 193 -2.26 11.43 15.91
N ALA A 194 -2.02 10.46 15.02
CA ALA A 194 -1.95 9.05 15.37
C ALA A 194 -0.51 8.50 15.50
N GLY A 195 0.50 9.36 15.53
CA GLY A 195 1.92 8.96 15.49
C GLY A 195 2.34 8.00 16.59
N GLU A 196 1.92 8.23 17.83
CA GLU A 196 2.32 7.41 18.99
C GLU A 196 1.80 5.96 18.93
N ARG A 197 0.74 5.71 18.16
CA ARG A 197 0.10 4.39 18.05
C ARG A 197 0.24 3.76 16.67
N THR A 198 1.02 4.38 15.78
CA THR A 198 1.19 3.90 14.41
C THR A 198 2.66 3.68 14.09
N VAL A 199 3.00 2.49 13.62
CA VAL A 199 4.30 2.15 13.06
C VAL A 199 4.18 2.04 11.55
N LEU A 200 5.10 2.66 10.81
CA LEU A 200 5.14 2.63 9.36
C LEU A 200 6.42 1.96 8.90
N VAL A 201 6.28 0.94 8.07
CA VAL A 201 7.38 0.14 7.52
C VAL A 201 7.25 0.12 6.02
N ASP A 202 8.27 0.59 5.32
CA ASP A 202 8.33 0.46 3.88
C ASP A 202 9.46 -0.48 3.43
N PHE A 203 9.45 -0.82 2.17
CA PHE A 203 10.47 -1.63 1.50
C PHE A 203 10.72 -1.06 0.11
N PHE A 204 11.87 -1.35 -0.45
CA PHE A 204 12.21 -0.92 -1.81
C PHE A 204 11.17 -1.43 -2.82
N CYS A 205 10.69 -0.54 -3.68
CA CYS A 205 9.72 -0.84 -4.72
C CYS A 205 10.19 -0.26 -6.05
N HIS A 206 10.34 -1.12 -7.05
CA HIS A 206 10.71 -0.75 -8.41
C HIS A 206 9.52 -0.67 -9.36
N GLY A 207 8.31 -0.64 -8.82
CA GLY A 207 7.06 -0.69 -9.58
C GLY A 207 6.44 -2.08 -9.60
N VAL A 208 5.26 -2.17 -10.19
CA VAL A 208 4.49 -3.40 -10.32
C VAL A 208 3.79 -3.45 -11.68
N PRO A 209 3.57 -4.64 -12.26
CA PRO A 209 2.78 -4.79 -13.47
C PRO A 209 1.31 -4.40 -13.23
N SER A 210 0.59 -4.13 -14.32
CA SER A 210 -0.86 -3.91 -14.25
C SER A 210 -1.62 -5.21 -13.94
N ALA A 211 -2.81 -5.08 -13.37
CA ALA A 211 -3.70 -6.22 -13.15
C ALA A 211 -4.07 -6.94 -14.46
N LEU A 212 -4.17 -6.21 -15.58
CA LEU A 212 -4.44 -6.80 -16.89
C LEU A 212 -3.31 -7.71 -17.37
N LEU A 213 -2.06 -7.30 -17.18
CA LEU A 213 -0.90 -8.13 -17.52
C LEU A 213 -0.88 -9.40 -16.64
N TRP A 214 -1.11 -9.25 -15.36
CA TRP A 214 -1.20 -10.36 -14.41
C TRP A 214 -2.30 -11.35 -14.78
N ASP A 215 -3.51 -10.87 -15.03
CA ASP A 215 -4.65 -11.69 -15.45
C ASP A 215 -4.36 -12.45 -16.74
N SER A 216 -3.73 -11.79 -17.71
CA SER A 216 -3.34 -12.40 -18.98
C SER A 216 -2.32 -13.53 -18.77
N TYR A 217 -1.32 -13.28 -17.90
CA TYR A 217 -0.32 -14.28 -17.55
C TYR A 217 -0.94 -15.51 -16.87
N VAL A 218 -1.76 -15.28 -15.85
CA VAL A 218 -2.43 -16.38 -15.10
C VAL A 218 -3.31 -17.22 -16.02
N ARG A 219 -4.09 -16.58 -16.91
CA ARG A 219 -4.94 -17.30 -17.89
C ARG A 219 -4.11 -18.13 -18.86
N ARG A 220 -3.00 -17.59 -19.34
CA ARG A 220 -2.12 -18.29 -20.30
C ARG A 220 -1.43 -19.49 -19.67
N MET A 221 -1.02 -19.37 -18.43
CA MET A 221 -0.31 -20.43 -17.72
C MET A 221 -1.25 -21.48 -17.14
N ALA A 222 -2.58 -21.26 -17.15
CA ALA A 222 -3.60 -22.13 -16.55
C ALA A 222 -3.28 -22.54 -15.10
N VAL A 223 -2.61 -21.62 -14.34
CA VAL A 223 -2.17 -21.87 -12.98
C VAL A 223 -2.87 -20.93 -12.00
N SER A 224 -3.02 -21.38 -10.75
CA SER A 224 -3.41 -20.51 -9.64
C SER A 224 -2.18 -19.85 -9.02
N TYR A 225 -2.38 -18.71 -8.36
CA TYR A 225 -1.29 -18.01 -7.67
C TYR A 225 -0.57 -18.88 -6.62
N THR A 226 -1.23 -19.89 -6.08
CA THR A 226 -0.61 -20.82 -5.12
C THR A 226 0.58 -21.58 -5.70
N HIS A 227 0.65 -21.70 -7.04
CA HIS A 227 1.77 -22.31 -7.75
C HIS A 227 2.81 -21.30 -8.23
N LEU A 228 2.47 -20.01 -8.22
CA LEU A 228 3.34 -18.92 -8.64
C LEU A 228 4.00 -18.28 -7.42
N ARG A 229 4.90 -18.99 -6.77
CA ARG A 229 5.85 -18.33 -5.88
C ARG A 229 6.80 -17.49 -6.73
N ALA A 230 7.11 -16.28 -6.26
CA ALA A 230 8.22 -15.55 -6.83
C ALA A 230 9.41 -16.51 -6.87
N HIS A 231 9.89 -16.82 -8.07
CA HIS A 231 11.18 -17.47 -8.21
C HIS A 231 12.20 -16.46 -7.66
N GLU A 232 12.59 -16.66 -6.42
CA GLU A 232 13.84 -16.12 -5.97
C GLU A 232 14.90 -16.71 -6.89
N THR A 233 15.58 -15.84 -7.59
CA THR A 233 16.87 -16.22 -8.16
C THR A 233 17.73 -16.58 -6.97
N SER A 234 17.79 -17.86 -6.65
CA SER A 234 18.88 -18.42 -5.88
C SER A 234 20.11 -18.17 -6.75
N GLN A 235 20.79 -17.10 -6.50
CA GLN A 235 22.18 -16.98 -6.90
C GLN A 235 22.96 -17.79 -5.88
N ASP A 236 23.42 -18.93 -6.35
CA ASP A 236 24.49 -19.71 -5.72
C ASP A 236 25.75 -18.85 -5.53
#